data_c82e81e0d41f55e755dfd7a5febe9c58
#
_entry.id   c82e81e0d41f55e755dfd7a5febe9c58
#
_cell.length_a   1.000
_cell.length_b   1.000
_cell.length_c   1.000
_cell.angle_alpha   90.00
_cell.angle_beta   90.00
_cell.angle_gamma   90.00
#
_symmetry.space_group_name_H-M   'P 1'
#
loop_
_entity.id
_entity.type
_entity.pdbx_description
1 polymer ?
#
loop_
_entity_poly.entity_id
_entity_poly.type
_entity_poly.pdbx_seq_one_letter_code
_entity_poly.pdbx_strand_id
1 'polypeptide(L)'
;EKNILTLTLDKALEIALDENPTMKVAAEEIALKRVASKEAWQSLLPEASIAGSLDHTIKAAEMKLNDISFKMGQDGTNTANAGLSINLPLFVPGVYRAMSMTKTDIELAVEKSRASKLDLVNQVSKAYYQLMLAQDSYEVLQGSYKLAEDNYNVVNAKYQQGTVSEYDKISAEVQMRSIKPNLIAAANAVTLAKLQLKVLMGITADVEIKI
;
A
#
# COMPACT_ATOMS: atom_id res chain seq x y z
N GLU A 1 -10.58 -27.36 -9.37
CA GLU A 1 -10.66 -26.68 -10.67
C GLU A 1 -9.94 -25.34 -10.56
N LYS A 2 -8.86 -25.15 -11.34
CA LYS A 2 -8.19 -23.85 -11.40
C LYS A 2 -9.10 -22.91 -12.19
N ASN A 3 -9.61 -21.87 -11.52
CA ASN A 3 -10.34 -20.82 -12.20
C ASN A 3 -9.40 -20.08 -13.16
N ILE A 4 -9.53 -20.34 -14.44
CA ILE A 4 -8.79 -19.63 -15.50
C ILE A 4 -9.59 -18.38 -15.85
N LEU A 5 -9.03 -17.23 -15.54
CA LEU A 5 -9.61 -15.93 -15.87
C LEU A 5 -9.01 -15.43 -17.18
N THR A 6 -9.82 -15.41 -18.25
CA THR A 6 -9.43 -14.71 -19.49
C THR A 6 -9.55 -13.20 -19.26
N LEU A 7 -8.43 -12.50 -19.37
CA LEU A 7 -8.30 -11.11 -18.95
C LEU A 7 -8.13 -10.20 -20.18
N THR A 8 -9.07 -9.28 -20.35
CA THR A 8 -8.90 -8.11 -21.22
C THR A 8 -8.45 -6.92 -20.39
N LEU A 9 -7.89 -5.89 -21.01
CA LEU A 9 -7.49 -4.67 -20.29
C LEU A 9 -8.65 -4.06 -19.51
N ASP A 10 -9.82 -3.94 -20.14
CA ASP A 10 -11.01 -3.34 -19.51
C ASP A 10 -11.44 -4.14 -18.28
N LYS A 11 -11.40 -5.47 -18.37
CA LYS A 11 -11.77 -6.34 -17.25
C LYS A 11 -10.73 -6.30 -16.12
N ALA A 12 -9.46 -6.15 -16.46
CA ALA A 12 -8.40 -5.94 -15.47
C ALA A 12 -8.58 -4.64 -14.71
N LEU A 13 -8.95 -3.56 -15.40
CA LEU A 13 -9.23 -2.25 -14.81
C LEU A 13 -10.47 -2.28 -13.93
N GLU A 14 -11.54 -2.94 -14.37
CA GLU A 14 -12.77 -3.10 -13.58
C GLU A 14 -12.48 -3.81 -12.25
N ILE A 15 -11.83 -4.97 -12.30
CA ILE A 15 -11.45 -5.75 -11.10
C ILE A 15 -10.53 -4.92 -10.19
N ALA A 16 -9.55 -4.23 -10.75
CA ALA A 16 -8.61 -3.43 -9.97
C ALA A 16 -9.30 -2.28 -9.24
N LEU A 17 -10.26 -1.60 -9.88
CA LEU A 17 -11.00 -0.50 -9.27
C LEU A 17 -11.93 -0.97 -8.13
N ASP A 18 -12.46 -2.19 -8.20
CA ASP A 18 -13.35 -2.74 -7.19
C ASP A 18 -12.59 -3.42 -6.04
N GLU A 19 -11.56 -4.20 -6.35
CA GLU A 19 -10.92 -5.07 -5.36
C GLU A 19 -9.60 -4.52 -4.80
N ASN A 20 -8.98 -3.54 -5.45
CA ASN A 20 -7.69 -3.04 -4.99
C ASN A 20 -7.81 -2.40 -3.59
N PRO A 21 -6.98 -2.83 -2.62
CA PRO A 21 -6.99 -2.29 -1.26
C PRO A 21 -6.78 -0.77 -1.19
N THR A 22 -6.01 -0.18 -2.09
CA THR A 22 -5.76 1.27 -2.14
C THR A 22 -7.05 2.05 -2.41
N MET A 23 -7.95 1.52 -3.24
CA MET A 23 -9.25 2.14 -3.50
C MET A 23 -10.18 2.05 -2.29
N LYS A 24 -10.18 0.91 -1.59
CA LYS A 24 -10.93 0.70 -0.35
C LYS A 24 -10.43 1.67 0.74
N VAL A 25 -9.11 1.80 0.91
CA VAL A 25 -8.50 2.77 1.84
C VAL A 25 -8.88 4.22 1.48
N ALA A 26 -8.83 4.60 0.21
CA ALA A 26 -9.19 5.95 -0.22
C ALA A 26 -10.68 6.27 0.06
N ALA A 27 -11.57 5.30 -0.07
CA ALA A 27 -12.98 5.46 0.27
C ALA A 27 -13.18 5.65 1.79
N GLU A 28 -12.50 4.85 2.62
CA GLU A 28 -12.54 4.96 4.07
C GLU A 28 -11.90 6.28 4.57
N GLU A 29 -10.88 6.79 3.89
CA GLU A 29 -10.28 8.10 4.22
C GLU A 29 -11.29 9.24 4.02
N ILE A 30 -12.10 9.20 2.97
CA ILE A 30 -13.20 10.16 2.77
C ILE A 30 -14.24 10.03 3.89
N ALA A 31 -14.61 8.81 4.28
CA ALA A 31 -15.54 8.56 5.37
C ALA A 31 -14.99 9.09 6.70
N LEU A 32 -13.70 8.88 6.99
CA LEU A 32 -13.01 9.40 8.16
C LEU A 32 -13.06 10.94 8.20
N LYS A 33 -12.79 11.63 7.09
CA LYS A 33 -12.88 13.10 7.02
C LYS A 33 -14.31 13.61 7.23
N ARG A 34 -15.31 12.87 6.77
CA ARG A 34 -16.73 13.21 7.06
C ARG A 34 -17.07 13.08 8.54
N VAL A 35 -16.54 12.07 9.23
CA VAL A 35 -16.70 11.90 10.68
C VAL A 35 -15.99 13.04 11.42
N ALA A 36 -14.74 13.35 11.07
CA ALA A 36 -13.99 14.46 11.65
C ALA A 36 -14.72 15.81 11.50
N SER A 37 -15.43 16.02 10.38
CA SER A 37 -16.29 17.20 10.22
C SER A 37 -17.45 17.25 11.20
N LYS A 38 -18.01 16.08 11.59
CA LYS A 38 -19.03 16.02 12.64
C LYS A 38 -18.44 16.22 14.03
N GLU A 39 -17.24 15.73 14.30
CA GLU A 39 -16.53 15.93 15.56
C GLU A 39 -16.21 17.40 15.83
N ALA A 40 -15.96 18.20 14.80
CA ALA A 40 -15.74 19.63 14.96
C ALA A 40 -16.92 20.34 15.65
N TRP A 41 -18.15 19.85 15.49
CA TRP A 41 -19.33 20.35 16.19
C TRP A 41 -19.36 19.99 17.67
N GLN A 42 -18.71 18.92 18.09
CA GLN A 42 -18.69 18.48 19.49
C GLN A 42 -18.01 19.53 20.39
N SER A 43 -17.07 20.30 19.85
CA SER A 43 -16.39 21.37 20.55
C SER A 43 -17.31 22.53 20.97
N LEU A 44 -18.57 22.57 20.51
CA LEU A 44 -19.60 23.53 20.90
C LEU A 44 -20.57 22.93 21.92
N LEU A 45 -20.46 21.65 22.24
CA LEU A 45 -21.31 21.02 23.25
C LEU A 45 -20.80 21.31 24.66
N PRO A 46 -21.70 21.34 25.68
CA PRO A 46 -21.29 21.48 27.06
C PRO A 46 -20.43 20.29 27.48
N GLU A 47 -19.27 20.56 28.04
CA GLU A 47 -18.38 19.61 28.66
C GLU A 47 -18.61 19.55 30.15
N ALA A 48 -18.94 18.38 30.67
CA ALA A 48 -19.03 18.12 32.10
C ALA A 48 -17.86 17.29 32.58
N SER A 49 -17.08 17.77 33.51
CA SER A 49 -15.96 17.04 34.09
C SER A 49 -16.06 16.93 35.60
N ILE A 50 -15.69 15.78 36.13
CA ILE A 50 -15.57 15.51 37.58
C ILE A 50 -14.09 15.32 37.85
N ALA A 51 -13.57 16.11 38.77
CA ALA A 51 -12.18 15.98 39.23
C ALA A 51 -12.13 15.79 40.75
N GLY A 52 -11.24 14.93 41.19
CA GLY A 52 -10.95 14.71 42.61
C GLY A 52 -9.45 14.66 42.84
N SER A 53 -8.96 15.31 43.89
CA SER A 53 -7.59 15.21 44.36
C SER A 53 -7.51 14.90 45.83
N LEU A 54 -6.51 14.09 46.19
CA LEU A 54 -6.12 13.83 47.57
C LEU A 54 -4.67 14.27 47.72
N ASP A 55 -4.46 15.34 48.49
CA ASP A 55 -3.14 15.90 48.70
C ASP A 55 -2.69 15.67 50.16
N HIS A 56 -1.53 15.08 50.36
CA HIS A 56 -0.90 14.91 51.64
C HIS A 56 0.30 15.86 51.78
N THR A 57 0.21 16.84 52.70
CA THR A 57 1.31 17.77 52.94
C THR A 57 2.26 17.16 53.93
N ILE A 58 3.39 16.62 53.48
CA ILE A 58 4.42 16.00 54.33
C ILE A 58 5.10 17.10 55.20
N LYS A 59 5.42 18.26 54.59
CA LYS A 59 6.03 19.39 55.24
C LYS A 59 5.49 20.69 54.67
N ALA A 60 4.97 21.57 55.50
CA ALA A 60 4.47 22.86 55.10
C ALA A 60 5.60 23.80 54.65
N ALA A 61 5.33 24.66 53.66
CA ALA A 61 6.28 25.64 53.17
C ALA A 61 6.59 26.68 54.27
N GLU A 62 7.87 26.93 54.52
CA GLU A 62 8.33 27.99 55.43
C GLU A 62 8.80 29.19 54.61
N MET A 63 8.23 30.34 54.87
CA MET A 63 8.68 31.62 54.34
C MET A 63 9.44 32.38 55.39
N LYS A 64 10.66 32.76 55.13
CA LYS A 64 11.49 33.59 56.04
C LYS A 64 11.48 35.03 55.52
N LEU A 65 11.04 35.93 56.36
CA LEU A 65 11.08 37.36 56.10
C LEU A 65 11.77 38.04 57.31
N ASN A 66 12.94 38.62 57.13
CA ASN A 66 13.71 39.34 58.15
C ASN A 66 13.75 38.64 59.52
N ASP A 67 14.40 37.46 59.65
CA ASP A 67 14.51 36.64 60.85
C ASP A 67 13.22 36.05 61.45
N ILE A 68 12.08 36.31 60.85
CA ILE A 68 10.81 35.72 61.27
C ILE A 68 10.43 34.64 60.24
N SER A 69 10.26 33.39 60.69
CA SER A 69 9.82 32.30 59.87
C SER A 69 8.30 32.07 60.04
N PHE A 70 7.55 32.14 58.94
CA PHE A 70 6.14 31.82 58.93
C PHE A 70 5.94 30.48 58.23
N LYS A 71 5.25 29.54 58.87
CA LYS A 71 4.80 28.31 58.20
C LYS A 71 3.49 28.58 57.49
N MET A 72 3.43 28.32 56.20
CA MET A 72 2.20 28.35 55.39
C MET A 72 1.56 26.96 55.39
N GLY A 73 0.75 26.65 56.41
CA GLY A 73 0.06 25.38 56.57
C GLY A 73 0.57 24.52 57.74
N GLN A 74 -0.04 23.36 57.90
CA GLN A 74 0.36 22.37 58.94
C GLN A 74 1.01 21.16 58.27
N ASP A 75 2.07 20.66 58.92
CA ASP A 75 2.71 19.40 58.52
C ASP A 75 1.74 18.22 58.71
N GLY A 76 1.72 17.24 57.80
CA GLY A 76 0.87 16.06 57.92
C GLY A 76 -0.62 16.28 57.60
N THR A 77 -0.98 17.40 56.97
CA THR A 77 -2.39 17.69 56.61
C THR A 77 -2.80 16.92 55.34
N ASN A 78 -3.95 16.25 55.42
CA ASN A 78 -4.60 15.64 54.26
C ASN A 78 -5.69 16.59 53.75
N THR A 79 -5.61 16.95 52.49
CA THR A 79 -6.64 17.77 51.82
C THR A 79 -7.30 16.93 50.74
N ALA A 80 -8.61 16.79 50.82
CA ALA A 80 -9.42 16.14 49.78
C ALA A 80 -10.24 17.19 49.05
N ASN A 81 -10.10 17.29 47.76
CA ASN A 81 -10.89 18.18 46.92
C ASN A 81 -11.70 17.33 45.94
N ALA A 82 -12.97 17.66 45.79
CA ALA A 82 -13.83 17.12 44.75
C ALA A 82 -14.61 18.26 44.11
N GLY A 83 -14.61 18.24 42.77
CA GLY A 83 -15.28 19.30 42.02
C GLY A 83 -16.02 18.76 40.80
N LEU A 84 -17.18 19.30 40.52
CA LEU A 84 -17.92 19.16 39.27
C LEU A 84 -17.81 20.49 38.53
N SER A 85 -17.32 20.43 37.26
CA SER A 85 -17.29 21.61 36.41
C SER A 85 -18.07 21.37 35.15
N ILE A 86 -18.87 22.35 34.73
CA ILE A 86 -19.58 22.35 33.46
C ILE A 86 -19.09 23.56 32.67
N ASN A 87 -18.50 23.30 31.52
CA ASN A 87 -18.01 24.35 30.63
C ASN A 87 -18.86 24.37 29.36
N LEU A 88 -19.49 25.49 29.05
CA LEU A 88 -20.28 25.72 27.84
C LEU A 88 -19.62 26.82 27.02
N PRO A 89 -19.00 26.51 25.88
CA PRO A 89 -18.42 27.51 24.99
C PRO A 89 -19.54 28.21 24.21
N LEU A 90 -19.87 29.46 24.61
CA LEU A 90 -20.97 30.26 23.98
C LEU A 90 -20.55 30.82 22.61
N PHE A 91 -19.29 31.24 22.46
CA PHE A 91 -18.78 31.81 21.23
C PHE A 91 -17.28 31.52 21.07
N VAL A 92 -16.94 30.65 20.09
CA VAL A 92 -15.56 30.26 19.79
C VAL A 92 -15.31 30.42 18.29
N PRO A 93 -14.85 31.59 17.83
CA PRO A 93 -14.62 31.87 16.39
C PRO A 93 -13.69 30.83 15.70
N GLY A 94 -12.71 30.29 16.46
CA GLY A 94 -11.81 29.29 16.01
C GLY A 94 -12.52 27.99 15.57
N VAL A 95 -13.56 27.58 16.30
CA VAL A 95 -14.34 26.36 15.95
C VAL A 95 -15.09 26.55 14.63
N TYR A 96 -15.70 27.70 14.41
CA TYR A 96 -16.40 28.00 13.15
C TYR A 96 -15.44 27.99 11.95
N ARG A 97 -14.21 28.48 12.14
CA ARG A 97 -13.15 28.39 11.14
C ARG A 97 -12.71 26.94 10.92
N ALA A 98 -12.50 26.18 11.98
CA ALA A 98 -12.16 24.76 11.89
C ALA A 98 -13.24 23.97 11.13
N MET A 99 -14.52 24.23 11.36
CA MET A 99 -15.63 23.62 10.64
C MET A 99 -15.63 23.96 9.13
N SER A 100 -15.23 25.18 8.77
CA SER A 100 -15.04 25.55 7.37
C SER A 100 -13.86 24.79 6.74
N MET A 101 -12.76 24.63 7.49
CA MET A 101 -11.58 23.87 7.03
C MET A 101 -11.89 22.40 6.82
N THR A 102 -12.70 21.76 7.68
CA THR A 102 -13.07 20.36 7.52
C THR A 102 -13.85 20.08 6.23
N LYS A 103 -14.60 21.03 5.70
CA LYS A 103 -15.25 20.91 4.40
C LYS A 103 -14.22 20.84 3.27
N THR A 104 -13.23 21.72 3.31
CA THR A 104 -12.12 21.73 2.34
C THR A 104 -11.28 20.47 2.46
N ASP A 105 -11.10 19.93 3.68
CA ASP A 105 -10.43 18.65 3.90
C ASP A 105 -11.16 17.46 3.25
N ILE A 106 -12.50 17.48 3.26
CA ILE A 106 -13.30 16.45 2.55
C ILE A 106 -13.10 16.58 1.04
N GLU A 107 -13.16 17.80 0.50
CA GLU A 107 -12.92 18.06 -0.93
C GLU A 107 -11.50 17.58 -1.33
N LEU A 108 -10.49 17.89 -0.51
CA LEU A 108 -9.13 17.41 -0.71
C LEU A 108 -9.05 15.88 -0.70
N ALA A 109 -9.74 15.20 0.22
CA ALA A 109 -9.75 13.73 0.28
C ALA A 109 -10.43 13.13 -0.97
N VAL A 110 -11.49 13.76 -1.48
CA VAL A 110 -12.15 13.33 -2.72
C VAL A 110 -11.23 13.47 -3.92
N GLU A 111 -10.52 14.61 -4.06
CA GLU A 111 -9.59 14.80 -5.16
C GLU A 111 -8.34 13.90 -5.05
N LYS A 112 -7.86 13.61 -3.85
CA LYS A 112 -6.81 12.60 -3.63
C LYS A 112 -7.27 11.20 -4.05
N SER A 113 -8.50 10.81 -3.71
CA SER A 113 -9.09 9.54 -4.14
C SER A 113 -9.18 9.45 -5.65
N ARG A 114 -9.56 10.55 -6.32
CA ARG A 114 -9.59 10.64 -7.77
C ARG A 114 -8.19 10.48 -8.39
N ALA A 115 -7.19 11.15 -7.82
CA ALA A 115 -5.80 11.03 -8.25
C ALA A 115 -5.28 9.59 -8.11
N SER A 116 -5.56 8.94 -6.96
CA SER A 116 -5.20 7.55 -6.72
C SER A 116 -5.88 6.59 -7.71
N LYS A 117 -7.13 6.87 -8.09
CA LYS A 117 -7.85 6.10 -9.12
C LYS A 117 -7.17 6.20 -10.48
N LEU A 118 -6.78 7.40 -10.90
CA LEU A 118 -6.08 7.61 -12.17
C LEU A 118 -4.70 6.96 -12.18
N ASP A 119 -3.98 7.02 -11.06
CA ASP A 119 -2.69 6.37 -10.91
C ASP A 119 -2.82 4.84 -10.97
N LEU A 120 -3.82 4.27 -10.30
CA LEU A 120 -4.09 2.83 -10.38
C LEU A 120 -4.40 2.39 -11.81
N VAL A 121 -5.25 3.12 -12.54
CA VAL A 121 -5.56 2.86 -13.96
C VAL A 121 -4.29 2.84 -14.80
N ASN A 122 -3.39 3.80 -14.59
CA ASN A 122 -2.11 3.87 -15.30
C ASN A 122 -1.20 2.67 -14.94
N GLN A 123 -1.09 2.33 -13.65
CA GLN A 123 -0.28 1.19 -13.19
C GLN A 123 -0.78 -0.14 -13.74
N VAL A 124 -2.09 -0.38 -13.70
CA VAL A 124 -2.70 -1.61 -14.23
C VAL A 124 -2.51 -1.72 -15.73
N SER A 125 -2.74 -0.63 -16.47
CA SER A 125 -2.52 -0.59 -17.93
C SER A 125 -1.07 -0.90 -18.27
N LYS A 126 -0.12 -0.28 -17.58
CA LYS A 126 1.31 -0.53 -17.77
C LYS A 126 1.68 -1.98 -17.46
N ALA A 127 1.20 -2.53 -16.35
CA ALA A 127 1.47 -3.92 -15.97
C ALA A 127 0.85 -4.92 -16.96
N TYR A 128 -0.33 -4.62 -17.51
CA TYR A 128 -0.98 -5.43 -18.53
C TYR A 128 -0.12 -5.52 -19.81
N TYR A 129 0.32 -4.37 -20.33
CA TYR A 129 1.18 -4.36 -21.53
C TYR A 129 2.59 -4.94 -21.26
N GLN A 130 3.12 -4.79 -20.03
CA GLN A 130 4.36 -5.44 -19.64
C GLN A 130 4.21 -6.97 -19.65
N LEU A 131 3.07 -7.50 -19.22
CA LEU A 131 2.80 -8.94 -19.28
C LEU A 131 2.69 -9.42 -20.72
N MET A 132 2.00 -8.68 -21.61
CA MET A 132 1.96 -9.01 -23.05
C MET A 132 3.37 -9.06 -23.66
N LEU A 133 4.17 -8.02 -23.41
CA LEU A 133 5.55 -7.96 -23.90
C LEU A 133 6.39 -9.12 -23.38
N ALA A 134 6.23 -9.50 -22.10
CA ALA A 134 6.96 -10.64 -21.54
C ALA A 134 6.53 -11.98 -22.19
N GLN A 135 5.25 -12.15 -22.47
CA GLN A 135 4.73 -13.34 -23.17
C GLN A 135 5.26 -13.44 -24.60
N ASP A 136 5.18 -12.34 -25.37
CA ASP A 136 5.68 -12.30 -26.75
C ASP A 136 7.20 -12.56 -26.79
N SER A 137 7.94 -11.96 -25.85
CA SER A 137 9.38 -12.18 -25.73
C SER A 137 9.73 -13.64 -25.41
N TYR A 138 8.95 -14.28 -24.54
CA TYR A 138 9.11 -15.70 -24.23
C TYR A 138 8.83 -16.57 -25.45
N GLU A 139 7.76 -16.29 -26.20
CA GLU A 139 7.39 -17.04 -27.42
C GLU A 139 8.48 -16.93 -28.48
N VAL A 140 9.03 -15.76 -28.74
CA VAL A 140 10.15 -15.54 -29.67
C VAL A 140 11.39 -16.30 -29.24
N LEU A 141 11.75 -16.26 -27.96
CA LEU A 141 12.90 -17.02 -27.44
C LEU A 141 12.68 -18.52 -27.49
N GLN A 142 11.45 -18.98 -27.25
CA GLN A 142 11.09 -20.39 -27.38
C GLN A 142 11.23 -20.87 -28.84
N GLY A 143 10.77 -20.07 -29.80
CA GLY A 143 10.96 -20.36 -31.24
C GLY A 143 12.44 -20.39 -31.63
N SER A 144 13.23 -19.43 -31.13
CA SER A 144 14.68 -19.35 -31.36
C SER A 144 15.42 -20.57 -30.79
N TYR A 145 15.05 -20.98 -29.56
CA TYR A 145 15.61 -22.18 -28.93
C TYR A 145 15.31 -23.43 -29.76
N LYS A 146 14.06 -23.61 -30.17
CA LYS A 146 13.63 -24.73 -30.98
C LYS A 146 14.40 -24.82 -32.33
N LEU A 147 14.56 -23.65 -32.98
CA LEU A 147 15.34 -23.59 -34.23
C LEU A 147 16.80 -23.99 -34.01
N ALA A 148 17.42 -23.53 -32.91
CA ALA A 148 18.80 -23.90 -32.59
C ALA A 148 18.91 -25.39 -32.20
N GLU A 149 17.92 -25.96 -31.53
CA GLU A 149 17.84 -27.39 -31.20
C GLU A 149 17.71 -28.26 -32.47
N ASP A 150 16.81 -27.86 -33.36
CA ASP A 150 16.65 -28.56 -34.67
C ASP A 150 17.94 -28.50 -35.47
N ASN A 151 18.62 -27.36 -35.53
CA ASN A 151 19.92 -27.22 -36.18
C ASN A 151 20.98 -28.13 -35.54
N TYR A 152 21.09 -28.14 -34.21
CA TYR A 152 21.98 -29.04 -33.48
C TYR A 152 21.70 -30.51 -33.83
N ASN A 153 20.44 -30.93 -33.86
CA ASN A 153 20.06 -32.30 -34.18
C ASN A 153 20.49 -32.70 -35.60
N VAL A 154 20.33 -31.81 -36.58
CA VAL A 154 20.78 -32.03 -37.97
C VAL A 154 22.30 -32.13 -38.02
N VAL A 155 23.04 -31.22 -37.40
CA VAL A 155 24.52 -31.23 -37.39
C VAL A 155 25.05 -32.47 -36.66
N ASN A 156 24.43 -32.84 -35.54
CA ASN A 156 24.80 -34.05 -34.79
C ASN A 156 24.58 -35.36 -35.62
N ALA A 157 23.47 -35.44 -36.36
CA ALA A 157 23.23 -36.57 -37.27
C ALA A 157 24.28 -36.64 -38.40
N LYS A 158 24.66 -35.52 -39.00
CA LYS A 158 25.72 -35.41 -39.99
C LYS A 158 27.09 -35.79 -39.42
N TYR A 159 27.39 -35.38 -38.18
CA TYR A 159 28.60 -35.77 -37.48
C TYR A 159 28.69 -37.30 -37.29
N GLN A 160 27.59 -37.92 -36.87
CA GLN A 160 27.53 -39.40 -36.75
C GLN A 160 27.77 -40.12 -38.06
N GLN A 161 27.44 -39.50 -39.20
CA GLN A 161 27.70 -39.99 -40.53
C GLN A 161 29.11 -39.64 -41.06
N GLY A 162 29.92 -38.93 -40.27
CA GLY A 162 31.27 -38.51 -40.66
C GLY A 162 31.33 -37.40 -41.71
N THR A 163 30.22 -36.69 -41.98
CA THR A 163 30.13 -35.65 -43.02
C THR A 163 30.40 -34.24 -42.55
N VAL A 164 30.50 -34.00 -41.22
CA VAL A 164 30.86 -32.69 -40.61
C VAL A 164 31.88 -32.89 -39.50
N SER A 165 32.61 -31.83 -39.13
CA SER A 165 33.63 -31.86 -38.11
C SER A 165 33.04 -31.88 -36.67
N GLU A 166 33.84 -32.33 -35.72
CA GLU A 166 33.50 -32.21 -34.27
C GLU A 166 33.34 -30.77 -33.85
N TYR A 167 34.12 -29.85 -34.43
CA TYR A 167 34.00 -28.42 -34.20
C TYR A 167 32.61 -27.89 -34.56
N ASP A 168 32.06 -28.29 -35.71
CA ASP A 168 30.72 -27.87 -36.16
C ASP A 168 29.64 -28.37 -35.20
N LYS A 169 29.75 -29.61 -34.73
CA LYS A 169 28.84 -30.17 -33.74
C LYS A 169 28.88 -29.38 -32.42
N ILE A 170 30.10 -29.15 -31.88
CA ILE A 170 30.28 -28.41 -30.64
C ILE A 170 29.77 -26.97 -30.79
N SER A 171 30.04 -26.31 -31.90
CA SER A 171 29.56 -24.97 -32.20
C SER A 171 28.04 -24.89 -32.20
N ALA A 172 27.35 -25.82 -32.84
CA ALA A 172 25.89 -25.88 -32.85
C ALA A 172 25.31 -26.15 -31.44
N GLU A 173 25.98 -27.04 -30.66
CA GLU A 173 25.59 -27.30 -29.27
C GLU A 173 25.73 -26.09 -28.39
N VAL A 174 26.84 -25.35 -28.47
CA VAL A 174 27.07 -24.11 -27.71
C VAL A 174 26.04 -23.08 -28.09
N GLN A 175 25.71 -22.92 -29.37
CA GLN A 175 24.69 -21.98 -29.83
C GLN A 175 23.32 -22.31 -29.22
N MET A 176 22.88 -23.56 -29.23
CA MET A 176 21.62 -24.00 -28.60
C MET A 176 21.65 -23.76 -27.10
N ARG A 177 22.74 -24.18 -26.43
CA ARG A 177 22.86 -24.02 -24.95
C ARG A 177 22.92 -22.57 -24.48
N SER A 178 23.46 -21.65 -25.30
CA SER A 178 23.55 -20.22 -24.96
C SER A 178 22.20 -19.50 -24.93
N ILE A 179 21.17 -20.03 -25.63
CA ILE A 179 19.82 -19.47 -25.64
C ILE A 179 19.03 -19.90 -24.38
N LYS A 180 19.31 -21.09 -23.85
CA LYS A 180 18.53 -21.69 -22.75
C LYS A 180 18.43 -20.82 -21.49
N PRO A 181 19.49 -20.16 -20.99
CA PRO A 181 19.40 -19.24 -19.86
C PRO A 181 18.43 -18.08 -20.11
N ASN A 182 18.46 -17.51 -21.34
CA ASN A 182 17.56 -16.41 -21.72
C ASN A 182 16.10 -16.86 -21.77
N LEU A 183 15.84 -18.08 -22.24
CA LEU A 183 14.49 -18.66 -22.24
C LEU A 183 13.97 -18.85 -20.81
N ILE A 184 14.80 -19.33 -19.89
CA ILE A 184 14.43 -19.49 -18.47
C ILE A 184 14.16 -18.12 -17.83
N ALA A 185 15.01 -17.13 -18.13
CA ALA A 185 14.82 -15.77 -17.64
C ALA A 185 13.50 -15.15 -18.15
N ALA A 186 13.17 -15.37 -19.43
CA ALA A 186 11.91 -14.90 -20.01
C ALA A 186 10.68 -15.61 -19.40
N ALA A 187 10.74 -16.91 -19.12
CA ALA A 187 9.68 -17.64 -18.42
C ALA A 187 9.44 -17.09 -17.01
N ASN A 188 10.52 -16.77 -16.29
CA ASN A 188 10.43 -16.13 -14.98
C ASN A 188 9.85 -14.71 -15.07
N ALA A 189 10.22 -13.93 -16.11
CA ALA A 189 9.68 -12.60 -16.33
C ALA A 189 8.15 -12.63 -16.56
N VAL A 190 7.63 -13.60 -17.30
CA VAL A 190 6.18 -13.81 -17.47
C VAL A 190 5.51 -14.10 -16.13
N THR A 191 6.12 -14.98 -15.32
CA THR A 191 5.57 -15.32 -14.01
C THR A 191 5.52 -14.09 -13.09
N LEU A 192 6.59 -13.31 -13.05
CA LEU A 192 6.66 -12.09 -12.25
C LEU A 192 5.65 -11.03 -12.73
N ALA A 193 5.53 -10.82 -14.04
CA ALA A 193 4.56 -9.88 -14.60
C ALA A 193 3.11 -10.30 -14.28
N LYS A 194 2.79 -11.60 -14.32
CA LYS A 194 1.49 -12.13 -13.88
C LYS A 194 1.22 -11.84 -12.42
N LEU A 195 2.20 -12.05 -11.54
CA LEU A 195 2.07 -11.78 -10.11
C LEU A 195 1.87 -10.28 -9.84
N GLN A 196 2.63 -9.42 -10.52
CA GLN A 196 2.50 -7.97 -10.39
C GLN A 196 1.10 -7.49 -10.79
N LEU A 197 0.56 -8.00 -11.90
CA LEU A 197 -0.79 -7.66 -12.34
C LEU A 197 -1.85 -8.15 -11.34
N LYS A 198 -1.70 -9.36 -10.77
CA LYS A 198 -2.59 -9.88 -9.72
C LYS A 198 -2.61 -8.99 -8.48
N VAL A 199 -1.43 -8.54 -8.03
CA VAL A 199 -1.31 -7.63 -6.88
C VAL A 199 -2.03 -6.31 -7.14
N LEU A 200 -1.86 -5.73 -8.33
CA LEU A 200 -2.55 -4.49 -8.71
C LEU A 200 -4.07 -4.67 -8.82
N MET A 201 -4.54 -5.84 -9.23
CA MET A 201 -5.97 -6.17 -9.26
C MET A 201 -6.54 -6.54 -7.87
N GLY A 202 -5.69 -6.73 -6.85
CA GLY A 202 -6.15 -7.14 -5.52
C GLY A 202 -6.66 -8.59 -5.44
N ILE A 203 -6.34 -9.43 -6.44
CA ILE A 203 -6.76 -10.84 -6.47
C ILE A 203 -5.68 -11.76 -5.89
N THR A 204 -6.12 -12.92 -5.38
CA THR A 204 -5.23 -13.93 -4.80
C THR A 204 -4.32 -14.57 -5.85
N ALA A 205 -3.16 -15.09 -5.40
CA ALA A 205 -2.17 -15.71 -6.27
C ALA A 205 -2.68 -16.98 -6.97
N ASP A 206 -3.71 -17.64 -6.42
CA ASP A 206 -4.21 -18.94 -6.89
C ASP A 206 -5.02 -18.87 -8.19
N VAL A 207 -5.50 -17.68 -8.58
CA VAL A 207 -6.24 -17.50 -9.83
C VAL A 207 -5.27 -17.53 -11.01
N GLU A 208 -5.47 -18.42 -11.98
CA GLU A 208 -4.65 -18.44 -13.18
C GLU A 208 -5.15 -17.43 -14.20
N ILE A 209 -4.25 -16.52 -14.64
CA ILE A 209 -4.56 -15.46 -15.62
C ILE A 209 -4.09 -15.90 -16.99
N LYS A 210 -4.97 -15.76 -17.97
CA LYS A 210 -4.67 -15.88 -19.40
C LYS A 210 -5.05 -14.55 -20.09
N ILE A 211 -4.12 -13.96 -20.82
CA ILE A 211 -4.35 -12.81 -21.70
C ILE A 211 -4.51 -13.31 -23.12
#